data_dd3010130a119090925000af992cf05a
#
_entry.id   dd3010130a119090925000af992cf05a
#
_cell.length_a   1.000
_cell.length_b   1.000
_cell.length_c   1.000
_cell.angle_alpha   90.00
_cell.angle_beta   90.00
_cell.angle_gamma   90.00
#
_symmetry.space_group_name_H-M   'P 1'
#
loop_
_entity.id
_entity.type
_entity.pdbx_description
1 polymer ?
#
loop_
_entity_poly.entity_id
_entity_poly.type
_entity_poly.pdbx_seq_one_letter_code
_entity_poly.pdbx_strand_id
1 'polypeptide(L)'
;MKIVVTGGTGTLGKHVVPLLRAAGADVTVLSRHGDIACDLLGEVPAIEADVVVHLAGGQKGDDVATRNLLAACRGVRHLVHISVIGADTVPLAWLRTKLACEDAVEASGIPFTILRAAQFHDLTLSMVRGLAKLPVVPVPGMRLQPVDARDVALRLAELALGQPAGRVADLAGPAVYEMRQLVRDYLTTSGKHRLTVPVRLPGKAGKAYRGGQNLALDGDRGTHTWEEFLASR
;
A
#
# COMPACT_ATOMS: atom_id res chain seq x y z
N MET A 1 16.82 11.75 -15.27
CA MET A 1 16.78 11.28 -13.87
C MET A 1 16.64 9.79 -13.88
N LYS A 2 17.58 9.07 -13.25
CA LYS A 2 17.50 7.60 -13.13
C LYS A 2 16.68 7.21 -11.91
N ILE A 3 15.67 6.38 -12.10
CA ILE A 3 14.80 5.90 -11.03
C ILE A 3 14.80 4.37 -11.02
N VAL A 4 15.09 3.78 -9.87
CA VAL A 4 14.88 2.35 -9.64
C VAL A 4 13.58 2.14 -8.88
N VAL A 5 12.69 1.29 -9.41
CA VAL A 5 11.41 0.95 -8.79
C VAL A 5 11.44 -0.51 -8.35
N THR A 6 11.40 -0.76 -7.03
CA THR A 6 11.22 -2.12 -6.54
C THR A 6 9.72 -2.47 -6.50
N GLY A 7 9.38 -3.71 -6.82
CA GLY A 7 7.97 -4.12 -6.88
C GLY A 7 7.19 -3.51 -8.05
N GLY A 8 7.89 -3.02 -9.09
CA GLY A 8 7.29 -2.35 -10.24
C GLY A 8 6.32 -3.22 -11.05
N THR A 9 6.36 -4.54 -10.92
CA THR A 9 5.42 -5.49 -11.55
C THR A 9 4.17 -5.79 -10.69
N GLY A 10 4.11 -5.25 -9.47
CA GLY A 10 3.00 -5.47 -8.52
C GLY A 10 1.77 -4.58 -8.80
N THR A 11 0.76 -4.70 -7.91
CA THR A 11 -0.51 -3.95 -8.02
C THR A 11 -0.30 -2.45 -8.14
N LEU A 12 0.60 -1.87 -7.36
CA LEU A 12 0.88 -0.44 -7.38
C LEU A 12 1.89 -0.09 -8.48
N GLY A 13 2.95 -0.91 -8.63
CA GLY A 13 4.04 -0.65 -9.57
C GLY A 13 3.59 -0.55 -11.02
N LYS A 14 2.60 -1.36 -11.44
CA LYS A 14 2.02 -1.30 -12.80
C LYS A 14 1.41 0.06 -13.15
N HIS A 15 1.06 0.88 -12.16
CA HIS A 15 0.56 2.23 -12.33
C HIS A 15 1.67 3.28 -12.16
N VAL A 16 2.58 3.10 -11.20
CA VAL A 16 3.67 4.04 -10.93
C VAL A 16 4.68 4.08 -12.07
N VAL A 17 5.12 2.92 -12.57
CA VAL A 17 6.17 2.84 -13.61
C VAL A 17 5.80 3.61 -14.89
N PRO A 18 4.59 3.44 -15.47
CA PRO A 18 4.19 4.21 -16.64
C PRO A 18 4.16 5.72 -16.41
N LEU A 19 3.71 6.17 -15.22
CA LEU A 19 3.66 7.58 -14.87
C LEU A 19 5.06 8.21 -14.82
N LEU A 20 6.01 7.52 -14.19
CA LEU A 20 7.39 7.99 -14.13
C LEU A 20 8.04 8.03 -15.52
N ARG A 21 7.82 7.01 -16.34
CA ARG A 21 8.31 6.97 -17.74
C ARG A 21 7.69 8.07 -18.59
N ALA A 22 6.40 8.33 -18.45
CA ALA A 22 5.70 9.42 -19.14
C ALA A 22 6.22 10.80 -18.75
N ALA A 23 6.70 10.95 -17.50
CA ALA A 23 7.37 12.16 -17.03
C ALA A 23 8.84 12.30 -17.49
N GLY A 24 9.33 11.41 -18.36
CA GLY A 24 10.68 11.44 -18.91
C GLY A 24 11.78 10.86 -18.02
N ALA A 25 11.43 10.11 -16.97
CA ALA A 25 12.39 9.42 -16.14
C ALA A 25 12.92 8.13 -16.83
N ASP A 26 14.19 7.85 -16.63
CA ASP A 26 14.82 6.57 -16.99
C ASP A 26 14.54 5.56 -15.86
N VAL A 27 13.54 4.69 -16.08
CA VAL A 27 13.00 3.80 -15.03
C VAL A 27 13.45 2.38 -15.24
N THR A 28 14.18 1.85 -14.25
CA THR A 28 14.56 0.43 -14.14
C THR A 28 13.71 -0.24 -13.06
N VAL A 29 13.05 -1.34 -13.41
CA VAL A 29 12.24 -2.14 -12.48
C VAL A 29 13.09 -3.25 -11.88
N LEU A 30 13.30 -3.20 -10.57
CA LEU A 30 13.96 -4.23 -9.78
C LEU A 30 12.89 -5.13 -9.13
N SER A 31 12.71 -6.32 -9.65
CA SER A 31 11.75 -7.29 -9.12
C SER A 31 12.07 -8.69 -9.63
N ARG A 32 11.40 -9.72 -9.11
CA ARG A 32 11.59 -11.12 -9.59
C ARG A 32 11.30 -11.30 -11.08
N HIS A 33 10.54 -10.39 -11.69
CA HIS A 33 10.14 -10.41 -13.10
C HIS A 33 10.27 -9.01 -13.75
N GLY A 34 11.24 -8.21 -13.30
CA GLY A 34 11.49 -6.87 -13.80
C GLY A 34 12.67 -6.81 -14.78
N ASP A 35 13.11 -5.59 -15.08
CA ASP A 35 14.27 -5.33 -15.93
C ASP A 35 15.55 -5.91 -15.31
N ILE A 36 15.66 -5.86 -13.98
CA ILE A 36 16.66 -6.56 -13.19
C ILE A 36 15.93 -7.58 -12.30
N ALA A 37 16.17 -8.86 -12.57
CA ALA A 37 15.61 -9.95 -11.78
C ALA A 37 16.31 -10.01 -10.41
N CYS A 38 15.55 -9.77 -9.33
CA CYS A 38 16.06 -9.74 -7.97
C CYS A 38 14.99 -10.11 -6.95
N ASP A 39 15.37 -10.96 -6.00
CA ASP A 39 14.61 -11.17 -4.77
C ASP A 39 15.29 -10.36 -3.65
N LEU A 40 14.58 -9.39 -3.10
CA LEU A 40 15.10 -8.53 -2.04
C LEU A 40 15.40 -9.27 -0.72
N LEU A 41 14.91 -10.50 -0.56
CA LEU A 41 15.26 -11.36 0.58
C LEU A 41 16.62 -12.04 0.42
N GLY A 42 17.15 -12.07 -0.81
CA GLY A 42 18.47 -12.59 -1.14
C GLY A 42 19.52 -11.50 -1.31
N GLU A 43 20.49 -11.77 -2.18
CA GLU A 43 21.52 -10.80 -2.56
C GLU A 43 20.94 -9.73 -3.49
N VAL A 44 21.08 -8.46 -3.10
CA VAL A 44 20.60 -7.32 -3.87
C VAL A 44 21.80 -6.67 -4.57
N PRO A 45 21.78 -6.53 -5.91
CA PRO A 45 22.87 -5.88 -6.65
C PRO A 45 22.99 -4.40 -6.23
N ALA A 46 24.18 -3.83 -6.38
CA ALA A 46 24.41 -2.41 -6.11
C ALA A 46 23.45 -1.54 -6.94
N ILE A 47 22.78 -0.59 -6.28
CA ILE A 47 21.78 0.29 -6.89
C ILE A 47 22.38 1.69 -7.00
N GLU A 48 22.63 2.10 -8.24
CA GLU A 48 23.11 3.45 -8.60
C GLU A 48 21.99 4.20 -9.32
N ALA A 49 21.24 5.02 -8.58
CA ALA A 49 20.12 5.78 -9.08
C ALA A 49 20.02 7.15 -8.39
N ASP A 50 19.36 8.10 -9.04
CA ASP A 50 19.01 9.37 -8.41
C ASP A 50 17.93 9.16 -7.35
N VAL A 51 16.91 8.36 -7.70
CA VAL A 51 15.74 8.08 -6.87
C VAL A 51 15.48 6.57 -6.82
N VAL A 52 15.14 6.07 -5.63
CA VAL A 52 14.60 4.71 -5.45
C VAL A 52 13.15 4.82 -4.98
N VAL A 53 12.24 4.16 -5.70
CA VAL A 53 10.82 4.05 -5.30
C VAL A 53 10.59 2.62 -4.79
N HIS A 54 10.46 2.48 -3.48
CA HIS A 54 10.33 1.17 -2.82
C HIS A 54 8.86 0.81 -2.63
N LEU A 55 8.34 -0.01 -3.57
CA LEU A 55 6.96 -0.51 -3.57
C LEU A 55 6.89 -2.02 -3.27
N ALA A 56 8.02 -2.71 -3.22
CA ALA A 56 8.05 -4.13 -2.93
C ALA A 56 7.54 -4.37 -1.51
N GLY A 57 6.61 -5.30 -1.39
CA GLY A 57 6.06 -5.73 -0.12
C GLY A 57 5.40 -7.09 -0.27
N GLY A 58 5.39 -7.87 0.78
CA GLY A 58 4.85 -9.22 0.81
C GLY A 58 4.13 -9.51 2.12
N GLN A 59 3.89 -10.78 2.38
CA GLN A 59 3.27 -11.22 3.63
C GLN A 59 4.28 -11.36 4.78
N LYS A 60 5.57 -11.56 4.45
CA LYS A 60 6.65 -11.77 5.44
C LYS A 60 7.98 -11.25 4.90
N GLY A 61 8.83 -10.77 5.81
CA GLY A 61 10.21 -10.39 5.50
C GLY A 61 10.37 -9.02 4.86
N ASP A 62 9.34 -8.17 4.86
CA ASP A 62 9.43 -6.83 4.29
C ASP A 62 10.53 -5.99 4.95
N ASP A 63 10.71 -6.13 6.25
CA ASP A 63 11.75 -5.44 7.00
C ASP A 63 13.17 -5.90 6.62
N VAL A 64 13.35 -7.19 6.34
CA VAL A 64 14.62 -7.75 5.82
C VAL A 64 14.86 -7.24 4.40
N ALA A 65 13.85 -7.34 3.54
CA ALA A 65 13.92 -6.87 2.16
C ALA A 65 14.26 -5.36 2.08
N THR A 66 13.65 -4.56 2.95
CA THR A 66 13.93 -3.12 3.04
C THR A 66 15.37 -2.86 3.48
N ARG A 67 15.88 -3.55 4.52
CA ARG A 67 17.28 -3.40 4.95
C ARG A 67 18.27 -3.82 3.86
N ASN A 68 18.02 -4.93 3.16
CA ASN A 68 18.87 -5.38 2.06
C ASN A 68 18.90 -4.36 0.91
N LEU A 69 17.74 -3.79 0.56
CA LEU A 69 17.64 -2.71 -0.42
C LEU A 69 18.48 -1.50 0.00
N LEU A 70 18.30 -1.02 1.23
CA LEU A 70 19.01 0.14 1.75
C LEU A 70 20.54 -0.07 1.74
N ALA A 71 21.00 -1.27 2.13
CA ALA A 71 22.41 -1.64 2.10
C ALA A 71 23.01 -1.68 0.69
N ALA A 72 22.17 -1.92 -0.33
CA ALA A 72 22.59 -1.95 -1.73
C ALA A 72 22.62 -0.55 -2.39
N CYS A 73 21.94 0.45 -1.82
CA CYS A 73 21.89 1.82 -2.37
C CYS A 73 23.26 2.50 -2.34
N ARG A 74 23.66 3.11 -3.46
CA ARG A 74 24.91 3.89 -3.60
C ARG A 74 24.59 5.24 -4.22
N GLY A 75 24.86 6.32 -3.48
CA GLY A 75 24.67 7.68 -3.97
C GLY A 75 23.21 8.05 -4.28
N VAL A 76 22.24 7.31 -3.74
CA VAL A 76 20.82 7.59 -3.88
C VAL A 76 20.49 8.88 -3.14
N ARG A 77 19.88 9.84 -3.84
CA ARG A 77 19.55 11.16 -3.32
C ARG A 77 18.14 11.28 -2.78
N HIS A 78 17.26 10.34 -3.13
CA HIS A 78 15.88 10.32 -2.65
C HIS A 78 15.34 8.89 -2.63
N LEU A 79 14.85 8.44 -1.49
CA LEU A 79 14.13 7.18 -1.33
C LEU A 79 12.65 7.46 -1.07
N VAL A 80 11.76 7.02 -1.94
CA VAL A 80 10.30 7.09 -1.74
C VAL A 80 9.80 5.73 -1.31
N HIS A 81 9.20 5.65 -0.12
CA HIS A 81 8.71 4.39 0.45
C HIS A 81 7.18 4.43 0.65
N ILE A 82 6.50 3.38 0.19
CA ILE A 82 5.08 3.18 0.46
C ILE A 82 4.87 2.38 1.74
N SER A 83 4.12 2.93 2.66
CA SER A 83 3.73 2.28 3.91
C SER A 83 2.20 2.24 4.07
N VAL A 84 1.73 1.91 5.26
CA VAL A 84 0.31 1.65 5.52
C VAL A 84 -0.17 2.46 6.71
N ILE A 85 -1.35 3.09 6.58
CA ILE A 85 -2.02 3.78 7.68
C ILE A 85 -2.28 2.81 8.84
N GLY A 86 -1.96 3.25 10.06
CA GLY A 86 -2.10 2.44 11.26
C GLY A 86 -0.89 1.55 11.58
N ALA A 87 0.24 1.70 10.86
CA ALA A 87 1.47 0.94 11.13
C ALA A 87 1.93 1.07 12.58
N ASP A 88 1.78 2.24 13.18
CA ASP A 88 2.18 2.58 14.55
C ASP A 88 1.06 2.44 15.60
N THR A 89 -0.20 2.35 15.19
CA THR A 89 -1.35 2.41 16.10
C THR A 89 -2.13 1.10 16.20
N VAL A 90 -2.21 0.33 15.12
CA VAL A 90 -2.97 -0.92 15.08
C VAL A 90 -2.06 -2.12 15.42
N PRO A 91 -2.29 -2.85 16.53
CA PRO A 91 -1.36 -3.88 17.03
C PRO A 91 -1.48 -5.21 16.27
N LEU A 92 -1.18 -5.18 14.97
CA LEU A 92 -1.09 -6.36 14.11
C LEU A 92 0.37 -6.64 13.73
N ALA A 93 0.76 -7.90 13.67
CA ALA A 93 2.15 -8.29 13.40
C ALA A 93 2.69 -7.72 12.09
N TRP A 94 1.90 -7.80 11.01
CA TRP A 94 2.29 -7.29 9.70
C TRP A 94 2.42 -5.76 9.66
N LEU A 95 1.63 -5.02 10.46
CA LEU A 95 1.77 -3.57 10.59
C LEU A 95 3.03 -3.18 11.35
N ARG A 96 3.40 -3.95 12.39
CA ARG A 96 4.70 -3.77 13.06
C ARG A 96 5.87 -3.99 12.10
N THR A 97 5.76 -4.94 11.16
CA THR A 97 6.78 -5.12 10.11
C THR A 97 6.85 -3.88 9.20
N LYS A 98 5.69 -3.28 8.85
CA LYS A 98 5.68 -2.02 8.08
C LYS A 98 6.32 -0.86 8.85
N LEU A 99 6.02 -0.73 10.13
CA LEU A 99 6.69 0.26 10.98
C LEU A 99 8.21 0.03 11.03
N ALA A 100 8.67 -1.21 11.17
CA ALA A 100 10.09 -1.53 11.13
C ALA A 100 10.76 -1.21 9.77
N CYS A 101 10.01 -1.24 8.67
CA CYS A 101 10.50 -0.73 7.37
C CYS A 101 10.66 0.79 7.39
N GLU A 102 9.67 1.51 7.93
CA GLU A 102 9.76 2.97 8.10
C GLU A 102 10.97 3.37 8.95
N ASP A 103 11.13 2.72 10.11
CA ASP A 103 12.27 2.96 11.02
C ASP A 103 13.62 2.71 10.31
N ALA A 104 13.71 1.66 9.50
CA ALA A 104 14.91 1.36 8.72
C ALA A 104 15.20 2.44 7.66
N VAL A 105 14.17 2.94 7.00
CA VAL A 105 14.29 4.04 6.01
C VAL A 105 14.76 5.31 6.70
N GLU A 106 14.15 5.70 7.83
CA GLU A 106 14.52 6.88 8.60
C GLU A 106 15.96 6.81 9.13
N ALA A 107 16.38 5.64 9.56
CA ALA A 107 17.75 5.41 10.09
C ALA A 107 18.82 5.25 8.99
N SER A 108 18.45 5.14 7.72
CA SER A 108 19.38 4.83 6.61
C SER A 108 20.36 5.95 6.27
N GLY A 109 20.06 7.19 6.66
CA GLY A 109 20.80 8.38 6.25
C GLY A 109 20.54 8.82 4.81
N ILE A 110 19.73 8.08 4.03
CA ILE A 110 19.31 8.49 2.68
C ILE A 110 18.15 9.49 2.83
N PRO A 111 18.20 10.66 2.14
CA PRO A 111 17.05 11.55 2.12
C PRO A 111 15.80 10.82 1.62
N PHE A 112 14.68 10.93 2.33
CA PHE A 112 13.53 10.06 2.08
C PHE A 112 12.20 10.80 2.03
N THR A 113 11.19 10.12 1.46
CA THR A 113 9.78 10.44 1.60
C THR A 113 9.01 9.15 1.89
N ILE A 114 8.23 9.13 2.98
CA ILE A 114 7.34 8.01 3.34
C ILE A 114 5.90 8.46 3.14
N LEU A 115 5.16 7.73 2.31
CA LEU A 115 3.72 7.86 2.14
C LEU A 115 3.02 6.66 2.77
N ARG A 116 2.19 6.88 3.77
CA ARG A 116 1.26 5.87 4.27
C ARG A 116 -0.03 5.92 3.48
N ALA A 117 -0.44 4.82 2.89
CA ALA A 117 -1.71 4.70 2.19
C ALA A 117 -2.68 3.77 2.92
N ALA A 118 -3.97 4.00 2.71
CA ALA A 118 -5.01 3.08 3.15
C ALA A 118 -4.98 1.77 2.34
N GLN A 119 -5.77 0.77 2.76
CA GLN A 119 -5.91 -0.48 2.01
C GLN A 119 -6.43 -0.20 0.60
N PHE A 120 -5.80 -0.80 -0.40
CA PHE A 120 -6.25 -0.66 -1.78
C PHE A 120 -7.61 -1.31 -2.00
N HIS A 121 -8.40 -0.78 -2.92
CA HIS A 121 -9.65 -1.38 -3.37
C HIS A 121 -9.48 -2.86 -3.76
N ASP A 122 -8.37 -3.22 -4.44
CA ASP A 122 -8.07 -4.61 -4.83
C ASP A 122 -7.96 -5.55 -3.61
N LEU A 123 -7.30 -5.12 -2.53
CA LEU A 123 -7.19 -5.90 -1.30
C LEU A 123 -8.54 -6.01 -0.60
N THR A 124 -9.29 -4.90 -0.53
CA THR A 124 -10.64 -4.86 0.03
C THR A 124 -11.56 -5.80 -0.74
N LEU A 125 -11.51 -5.80 -2.08
CA LEU A 125 -12.26 -6.72 -2.93
C LEU A 125 -11.89 -8.17 -2.68
N SER A 126 -10.59 -8.46 -2.52
CA SER A 126 -10.11 -9.82 -2.21
C SER A 126 -10.67 -10.32 -0.86
N MET A 127 -10.66 -9.47 0.17
CA MET A 127 -11.26 -9.78 1.48
C MET A 127 -12.76 -10.05 1.38
N VAL A 128 -13.50 -9.16 0.72
CA VAL A 128 -14.95 -9.30 0.56
C VAL A 128 -15.31 -10.53 -0.27
N ARG A 129 -14.57 -10.81 -1.35
CA ARG A 129 -14.71 -12.03 -2.16
C ARG A 129 -14.46 -13.30 -1.34
N GLY A 130 -13.45 -13.26 -0.47
CA GLY A 130 -13.15 -14.36 0.43
C GLY A 130 -14.32 -14.65 1.38
N LEU A 131 -14.86 -13.62 2.03
CA LEU A 131 -16.02 -13.73 2.91
C LEU A 131 -17.27 -14.22 2.16
N ALA A 132 -17.52 -13.72 0.97
CA ALA A 132 -18.69 -14.05 0.15
C ALA A 132 -18.69 -15.49 -0.42
N LYS A 133 -17.62 -16.26 -0.23
CA LYS A 133 -17.60 -17.71 -0.53
C LYS A 133 -18.42 -18.53 0.48
N LEU A 134 -18.62 -17.98 1.66
CA LEU A 134 -19.37 -18.65 2.72
C LEU A 134 -20.89 -18.50 2.49
N PRO A 135 -21.71 -19.52 2.82
CA PRO A 135 -23.17 -19.44 2.72
C PRO A 135 -23.76 -18.39 3.66
N VAL A 136 -23.16 -18.20 4.82
CA VAL A 136 -23.42 -17.13 5.78
C VAL A 136 -22.14 -16.30 5.91
N VAL A 137 -22.22 -15.03 5.54
CA VAL A 137 -21.06 -14.12 5.49
C VAL A 137 -20.87 -13.48 6.87
N PRO A 138 -19.77 -13.80 7.58
CA PRO A 138 -19.42 -13.08 8.81
C PRO A 138 -18.92 -11.68 8.46
N VAL A 139 -19.56 -10.64 8.97
CA VAL A 139 -19.19 -9.25 8.70
C VAL A 139 -18.53 -8.63 9.93
N PRO A 140 -17.22 -8.41 9.91
CA PRO A 140 -16.52 -7.76 11.01
C PRO A 140 -17.01 -6.33 11.26
N GLY A 141 -17.23 -5.97 12.52
CA GLY A 141 -17.57 -4.59 12.93
C GLY A 141 -16.33 -3.69 12.85
N MET A 142 -15.98 -3.25 11.66
CA MET A 142 -14.84 -2.36 11.38
C MET A 142 -15.18 -1.38 10.26
N ARG A 143 -14.49 -0.24 10.28
CA ARG A 143 -14.55 0.75 9.20
C ARG A 143 -13.25 0.73 8.41
N LEU A 144 -13.36 0.91 7.11
CA LEU A 144 -12.24 1.05 6.18
C LEU A 144 -12.41 2.34 5.37
N GLN A 145 -11.30 2.84 4.86
CA GLN A 145 -11.27 3.99 3.97
C GLN A 145 -10.43 3.64 2.74
N PRO A 146 -10.89 2.62 1.97
CA PRO A 146 -10.08 2.05 0.91
C PRO A 146 -9.80 3.06 -0.19
N VAL A 147 -8.59 3.00 -0.75
CA VAL A 147 -8.09 3.92 -1.78
C VAL A 147 -7.81 3.19 -3.09
N ASP A 148 -7.99 3.86 -4.22
CA ASP A 148 -7.61 3.31 -5.51
C ASP A 148 -6.09 3.34 -5.69
N ALA A 149 -5.54 2.24 -6.21
CA ALA A 149 -4.11 2.16 -6.48
C ALA A 149 -3.62 3.21 -7.51
N ARG A 150 -4.50 3.70 -8.38
CA ARG A 150 -4.21 4.78 -9.34
C ARG A 150 -3.98 6.12 -8.64
N ASP A 151 -4.79 6.45 -7.64
CA ASP A 151 -4.63 7.68 -6.85
C ASP A 151 -3.31 7.67 -6.07
N VAL A 152 -2.99 6.52 -5.46
CA VAL A 152 -1.71 6.34 -4.75
C VAL A 152 -0.53 6.40 -5.70
N ALA A 153 -0.66 5.84 -6.90
CA ALA A 153 0.40 5.86 -7.91
C ALA A 153 0.68 7.28 -8.42
N LEU A 154 -0.35 8.09 -8.64
CA LEU A 154 -0.18 9.50 -9.00
C LEU A 154 0.60 10.24 -7.92
N ARG A 155 0.19 10.09 -6.66
CA ARG A 155 0.88 10.75 -5.54
C ARG A 155 2.32 10.29 -5.38
N LEU A 156 2.60 8.99 -5.53
CA LEU A 156 3.97 8.47 -5.46
C LEU A 156 4.84 8.96 -6.61
N ALA A 157 4.29 9.08 -7.83
CA ALA A 157 5.02 9.64 -8.96
C ALA A 157 5.38 11.11 -8.73
N GLU A 158 4.45 11.93 -8.23
CA GLU A 158 4.72 13.31 -7.83
C GLU A 158 5.83 13.40 -6.78
N LEU A 159 5.74 12.58 -5.73
CA LEU A 159 6.73 12.55 -4.65
C LEU A 159 8.11 12.13 -5.16
N ALA A 160 8.17 11.13 -6.06
CA ALA A 160 9.42 10.64 -6.62
C ALA A 160 10.10 11.66 -7.56
N LEU A 161 9.33 12.50 -8.22
CA LEU A 161 9.83 13.58 -9.08
C LEU A 161 10.15 14.86 -8.29
N GLY A 162 9.71 14.94 -7.04
CA GLY A 162 9.94 16.07 -6.14
C GLY A 162 11.20 15.92 -5.29
N GLN A 163 11.28 16.75 -4.24
CA GLN A 163 12.36 16.71 -3.26
C GLN A 163 11.99 15.80 -2.07
N PRO A 164 12.98 15.25 -1.36
CA PRO A 164 12.73 14.53 -0.12
C PRO A 164 11.93 15.38 0.89
N ALA A 165 10.85 14.81 1.44
CA ALA A 165 9.91 15.52 2.30
C ALA A 165 9.66 14.84 3.65
N GLY A 166 10.42 13.78 3.98
CA GLY A 166 10.22 13.03 5.22
C GLY A 166 8.90 12.25 5.18
N ARG A 167 8.20 12.18 6.30
CA ARG A 167 6.85 11.59 6.35
C ARG A 167 5.83 12.63 5.89
N VAL A 168 5.13 12.35 4.80
CA VAL A 168 4.07 13.20 4.25
C VAL A 168 2.70 12.82 4.79
N ALA A 169 1.67 13.61 4.47
CA ALA A 169 0.28 13.32 4.85
C ALA A 169 -0.16 11.93 4.34
N ASP A 170 -0.89 11.22 5.18
CA ASP A 170 -1.48 9.92 4.83
C ASP A 170 -2.46 10.07 3.66
N LEU A 171 -2.51 9.09 2.75
CA LEU A 171 -3.45 9.10 1.63
C LEU A 171 -4.49 7.98 1.78
N ALA A 172 -5.76 8.38 1.86
CA ALA A 172 -6.87 7.45 1.94
C ALA A 172 -7.92 7.69 0.84
N GLY A 173 -8.87 6.79 0.71
CA GLY A 173 -9.98 6.97 -0.23
C GLY A 173 -10.91 8.13 0.16
N PRO A 174 -11.80 8.54 -0.77
CA PRO A 174 -12.67 9.71 -0.56
C PRO A 174 -13.71 9.50 0.53
N ALA A 175 -14.09 8.25 0.82
CA ALA A 175 -15.14 7.90 1.77
C ALA A 175 -14.72 6.83 2.77
N VAL A 176 -15.31 6.89 3.95
CA VAL A 176 -15.21 5.86 5.00
C VAL A 176 -16.40 4.92 4.88
N TYR A 177 -16.12 3.63 4.77
CA TYR A 177 -17.13 2.58 4.64
C TYR A 177 -17.16 1.67 5.87
N GLU A 178 -18.34 1.27 6.29
CA GLU A 178 -18.47 0.10 7.15
C GLU A 178 -18.24 -1.17 6.34
N MET A 179 -17.60 -2.19 6.92
CA MET A 179 -17.38 -3.48 6.23
C MET A 179 -18.71 -4.07 5.72
N ARG A 180 -19.83 -3.84 6.45
CA ARG A 180 -21.15 -4.28 6.02
C ARG A 180 -21.58 -3.66 4.68
N GLN A 181 -21.26 -2.40 4.48
CA GLN A 181 -21.54 -1.72 3.21
C GLN A 181 -20.71 -2.31 2.08
N LEU A 182 -19.39 -2.44 2.27
CA LEU A 182 -18.48 -3.02 1.27
C LEU A 182 -18.91 -4.43 0.84
N VAL A 183 -19.32 -5.26 1.80
CA VAL A 183 -19.85 -6.62 1.53
C VAL A 183 -21.16 -6.55 0.75
N ARG A 184 -22.10 -5.72 1.17
CA ARG A 184 -23.40 -5.57 0.50
C ARG A 184 -23.24 -5.11 -0.94
N ASP A 185 -22.41 -4.07 -1.17
CA ASP A 185 -22.20 -3.51 -2.50
C ASP A 185 -21.58 -4.55 -3.45
N TYR A 186 -20.59 -5.32 -2.96
CA TYR A 186 -20.05 -6.44 -3.71
C TYR A 186 -21.09 -7.53 -4.02
N LEU A 187 -21.90 -7.94 -3.04
CA LEU A 187 -22.93 -8.97 -3.24
C LEU A 187 -23.93 -8.50 -4.30
N THR A 188 -24.38 -7.25 -4.22
CA THR A 188 -25.30 -6.63 -5.19
C THR A 188 -24.70 -6.62 -6.59
N THR A 189 -23.49 -6.09 -6.75
CA THR A 189 -22.81 -5.99 -8.06
C THR A 189 -22.53 -7.37 -8.67
N SER A 190 -22.22 -8.37 -7.82
CA SER A 190 -21.95 -9.74 -8.28
C SER A 190 -23.19 -10.63 -8.43
N GLY A 191 -24.42 -10.10 -8.23
CA GLY A 191 -25.67 -10.85 -8.30
C GLY A 191 -25.79 -11.97 -7.25
N LYS A 192 -25.06 -11.88 -6.12
CA LYS A 192 -25.05 -12.91 -5.09
C LYS A 192 -25.98 -12.55 -3.95
N HIS A 193 -26.81 -13.52 -3.56
CA HIS A 193 -27.67 -13.42 -2.38
C HIS A 193 -27.05 -14.24 -1.25
N ARG A 194 -26.63 -13.60 -0.17
CA ARG A 194 -26.04 -14.24 1.02
C ARG A 194 -26.58 -13.62 2.29
N LEU A 195 -26.84 -14.46 3.28
CA LEU A 195 -27.12 -13.99 4.64
C LEU A 195 -25.84 -13.39 5.24
N THR A 196 -25.96 -12.20 5.82
CA THR A 196 -24.83 -11.53 6.49
C THR A 196 -25.07 -11.51 8.00
N VAL A 197 -24.05 -11.88 8.78
CA VAL A 197 -24.12 -11.89 10.25
C VAL A 197 -23.01 -11.00 10.81
N PRO A 198 -23.34 -10.00 11.63
CA PRO A 198 -22.33 -9.17 12.25
C PRO A 198 -21.49 -9.97 13.24
N VAL A 199 -20.18 -9.81 13.16
CA VAL A 199 -19.24 -10.42 14.10
C VAL A 199 -18.34 -9.36 14.73
N ARG A 200 -18.09 -9.52 16.03
CA ARG A 200 -17.18 -8.62 16.73
C ARG A 200 -15.75 -9.12 16.62
N LEU A 201 -14.84 -8.28 16.12
CA LEU A 201 -13.41 -8.58 16.17
C LEU A 201 -12.92 -8.47 17.62
N PRO A 202 -12.40 -9.54 18.22
CA PRO A 202 -11.90 -9.52 19.60
C PRO A 202 -10.54 -8.83 19.72
N GLY A 203 -10.11 -8.64 20.96
CA GLY A 203 -8.76 -8.21 21.30
C GLY A 203 -8.43 -6.74 20.96
N LYS A 204 -7.14 -6.41 21.11
CA LYS A 204 -6.61 -5.04 20.93
C LYS A 204 -6.78 -4.55 19.50
N ALA A 205 -6.54 -5.41 18.50
CA ALA A 205 -6.72 -5.05 17.09
C ALA A 205 -8.17 -4.71 16.76
N GLY A 206 -9.13 -5.51 17.24
CA GLY A 206 -10.56 -5.21 17.06
C GLY A 206 -10.97 -3.90 17.73
N LYS A 207 -10.37 -3.55 18.89
CA LYS A 207 -10.59 -2.25 19.54
C LYS A 207 -10.03 -1.11 18.67
N ALA A 208 -8.83 -1.27 18.12
CA ALA A 208 -8.18 -0.29 17.25
C ALA A 208 -9.02 0.01 15.99
N TYR A 209 -9.48 -1.02 15.28
CA TYR A 209 -10.35 -0.86 14.11
C TYR A 209 -11.68 -0.18 14.43
N ARG A 210 -12.32 -0.53 15.55
CA ARG A 210 -13.54 0.17 15.99
C ARG A 210 -13.28 1.62 16.38
N GLY A 211 -12.09 1.91 16.93
CA GLY A 211 -11.62 3.26 17.24
C GLY A 211 -11.21 4.08 16.03
N GLY A 212 -11.15 3.48 14.83
CA GLY A 212 -10.77 4.18 13.61
C GLY A 212 -9.27 4.44 13.46
N GLN A 213 -8.41 3.70 14.19
CA GLN A 213 -6.94 3.89 14.13
C GLN A 213 -6.31 3.50 12.77
N ASN A 214 -7.10 2.93 11.87
CA ASN A 214 -6.76 2.61 10.49
C ASN A 214 -7.31 3.61 9.47
N LEU A 215 -7.88 4.73 9.91
CA LEU A 215 -8.46 5.77 9.08
C LEU A 215 -7.55 7.01 9.09
N ALA A 216 -7.50 7.73 7.98
CA ALA A 216 -6.82 9.01 7.86
C ALA A 216 -7.86 10.13 7.68
N LEU A 217 -8.52 10.54 8.78
CA LEU A 217 -9.61 11.51 8.70
C LEU A 217 -9.12 12.92 8.29
N ASP A 218 -7.88 13.26 8.64
CA ASP A 218 -7.23 14.54 8.34
C ASP A 218 -6.17 14.45 7.23
N GLY A 219 -6.05 13.28 6.57
CA GLY A 219 -5.09 13.05 5.48
C GLY A 219 -5.61 13.49 4.10
N ASP A 220 -4.74 13.34 3.10
CA ASP A 220 -5.08 13.54 1.69
C ASP A 220 -6.13 12.51 1.23
N ARG A 221 -6.91 12.88 0.22
CA ARG A 221 -7.99 12.04 -0.32
C ARG A 221 -7.74 11.68 -1.77
N GLY A 222 -7.89 10.38 -2.07
CA GLY A 222 -8.06 9.92 -3.44
C GLY A 222 -9.41 10.36 -4.02
N THR A 223 -9.58 10.19 -5.31
CA THR A 223 -10.77 10.61 -6.05
C THR A 223 -11.71 9.48 -6.41
N HIS A 224 -11.17 8.25 -6.57
CA HIS A 224 -11.96 7.10 -7.00
C HIS A 224 -12.64 6.41 -5.83
N THR A 225 -13.96 6.24 -5.93
CA THR A 225 -14.79 5.58 -4.92
C THR A 225 -14.75 4.05 -5.04
N TRP A 226 -15.23 3.37 -4.00
CA TRP A 226 -15.42 1.91 -4.02
C TRP A 226 -16.44 1.46 -5.06
N GLU A 227 -17.51 2.22 -5.24
CA GLU A 227 -18.58 1.95 -6.17
C GLU A 227 -18.09 2.04 -7.63
N GLU A 228 -17.33 3.09 -7.96
CA GLU A 228 -16.70 3.25 -9.29
C GLU A 228 -15.70 2.12 -9.56
N PHE A 229 -14.91 1.74 -8.56
CA PHE A 229 -13.99 0.61 -8.68
C PHE A 229 -14.74 -0.71 -8.94
N LEU A 230 -15.85 -0.98 -8.25
CA LEU A 230 -16.66 -2.18 -8.51
C LEU A 230 -17.30 -2.17 -9.91
N ALA A 231 -17.78 -1.02 -10.38
CA ALA A 231 -18.40 -0.89 -11.68
C ALA A 231 -17.43 -1.12 -12.86
N SER A 232 -16.13 -1.00 -12.61
CA SER A 232 -15.06 -1.20 -13.61
C SER A 232 -14.54 -2.64 -13.70
N ARG A 233 -15.17 -3.63 -13.00
CA ARG A 233 -14.66 -5.02 -12.85
C ARG A 233 -15.48 -6.11 -13.50
#